data_ae5609cec6e5981e2be84184b0579ab2
#
_entry.id   ae5609cec6e5981e2be84184b0579ab2
#
_cell.length_a   1.000
_cell.length_b   1.000
_cell.length_c   1.000
_cell.angle_alpha   90.00
_cell.angle_beta   90.00
_cell.angle_gamma   90.00
#
_symmetry.space_group_name_H-M   'P 1'
#
loop_
_entity.id
_entity.type
_entity.pdbx_description
1 polymer ?
#
loop_
_entity_poly.entity_id
_entity_poly.type
_entity_poly.pdbx_seq_one_letter_code
_entity_poly.pdbx_strand_id
1 'polypeptide(L)'
;SIFTRDQAEAELFVAATGSDCGIANVNIGTSGAEIGGAFGGEKQTGGGRESGSDSWKAYMRRATNTVNYSSELPLAQGVTFG
;
A
#
# COMPACT_ATOMS: atom_id res chain seq x y z
N SER A 1 7.29 -6.56 -16.60
CA SER A 1 7.02 -5.84 -17.86
C SER A 1 6.14 -6.65 -18.79
N ILE A 2 5.37 -5.94 -19.59
CA ILE A 2 4.66 -6.51 -20.73
C ILE A 2 5.05 -5.77 -22.00
N PHE A 3 5.16 -6.49 -23.10
CA PHE A 3 5.42 -5.90 -24.42
C PHE A 3 4.23 -6.21 -25.30
N THR A 4 3.44 -5.19 -25.61
CA THR A 4 2.21 -5.36 -26.37
C THR A 4 1.84 -4.06 -27.07
N ARG A 5 1.08 -4.18 -28.15
CA ARG A 5 0.46 -3.04 -28.85
C ARG A 5 -1.05 -2.99 -28.63
N ASP A 6 -1.58 -3.95 -27.87
CA ASP A 6 -3.00 -4.01 -27.54
C ASP A 6 -3.25 -3.20 -26.28
N GLN A 7 -4.03 -2.13 -26.38
CA GLN A 7 -4.32 -1.26 -25.26
C GLN A 7 -5.09 -1.99 -24.15
N ALA A 8 -6.05 -2.83 -24.50
CA ALA A 8 -6.83 -3.56 -23.51
C ALA A 8 -5.95 -4.53 -22.72
N GLU A 9 -4.98 -5.17 -23.38
CA GLU A 9 -4.03 -6.06 -22.74
C GLU A 9 -3.09 -5.31 -21.79
N ALA A 10 -2.62 -4.13 -22.21
CA ALA A 10 -1.78 -3.28 -21.37
C ALA A 10 -2.54 -2.79 -20.14
N GLU A 11 -3.78 -2.35 -20.31
CA GLU A 11 -4.61 -1.87 -19.20
C GLU A 11 -4.91 -2.98 -18.20
N LEU A 12 -5.18 -4.19 -18.67
CA LEU A 12 -5.39 -5.34 -17.79
C LEU A 12 -4.13 -5.65 -16.98
N PHE A 13 -2.96 -5.59 -17.61
CA PHE A 13 -1.70 -5.89 -16.93
C PHE A 13 -1.43 -4.95 -15.77
N VAL A 14 -1.69 -3.65 -15.94
CA VAL A 14 -1.44 -2.66 -14.88
C VAL A 14 -2.58 -2.52 -13.87
N ALA A 15 -3.71 -3.14 -14.13
CA ALA A 15 -4.84 -3.09 -13.21
C ALA A 15 -4.56 -3.90 -11.93
N ALA A 16 -5.31 -3.61 -10.88
CA ALA A 16 -5.17 -4.30 -9.60
C ALA A 16 -5.38 -5.81 -9.70
N THR A 17 -6.17 -6.27 -10.67
CA THR A 17 -6.41 -7.69 -10.92
C THR A 17 -5.43 -8.32 -11.89
N GLY A 18 -4.51 -7.51 -12.42
CA GLY A 18 -3.52 -7.98 -13.38
C GLY A 18 -2.24 -8.48 -12.71
N SER A 19 -1.14 -7.77 -12.94
CA SER A 19 0.14 -8.14 -12.35
C SER A 19 0.13 -7.96 -10.83
N ASP A 20 0.94 -8.75 -10.15
CA ASP A 20 1.07 -8.70 -8.68
C ASP A 20 2.42 -8.14 -8.24
N CYS A 21 2.97 -7.24 -9.01
CA CYS A 21 4.27 -6.64 -8.75
C CYS A 21 4.15 -5.18 -8.31
N GLY A 22 5.21 -4.67 -7.70
CA GLY A 22 5.26 -3.28 -7.27
C GLY A 22 5.50 -2.32 -8.42
N ILE A 23 6.23 -2.75 -9.45
CA ILE A 23 6.48 -1.96 -10.65
C ILE A 23 5.96 -2.73 -11.85
N ALA A 24 4.99 -2.15 -12.54
CA ALA A 24 4.41 -2.72 -13.74
C ALA A 24 4.69 -1.79 -14.92
N ASN A 25 5.43 -2.27 -15.91
CA ASN A 25 5.85 -1.48 -17.05
C ASN A 25 5.25 -2.01 -18.35
N VAL A 26 4.90 -1.11 -19.24
CA VAL A 26 4.43 -1.44 -20.58
C VAL A 26 5.46 -0.95 -21.59
N ASN A 27 5.96 -1.87 -22.40
CA ASN A 27 6.91 -1.60 -23.47
C ASN A 27 8.24 -0.97 -23.00
N ILE A 28 8.61 -1.25 -21.77
CA ILE A 28 9.88 -0.85 -21.17
C ILE A 28 10.44 -2.07 -20.44
N GLY A 29 11.75 -2.15 -20.33
CA GLY A 29 12.41 -3.25 -19.64
C GLY A 29 12.15 -3.25 -18.12
N THR A 30 12.60 -4.31 -17.47
CA THR A 30 12.35 -4.55 -16.05
C THR A 30 13.37 -3.91 -15.12
N SER A 31 14.47 -3.38 -15.62
CA SER A 31 15.54 -2.83 -14.80
C SER A 31 15.29 -1.37 -14.44
N GLY A 32 15.76 -0.99 -13.25
CA GLY A 32 15.74 0.39 -12.80
C GLY A 32 14.48 0.80 -12.05
N ALA A 33 14.52 0.65 -10.73
CA ALA A 33 13.51 1.24 -9.88
C ALA A 33 13.86 2.70 -9.61
N GLU A 34 12.91 3.61 -9.78
CA GLU A 34 13.11 5.02 -9.45
C GLU A 34 12.70 5.26 -7.99
N ILE A 35 13.48 6.10 -7.31
CA ILE A 35 13.25 6.37 -5.89
C ILE A 35 11.90 7.05 -5.63
N GLY A 36 11.38 7.78 -6.62
CA GLY A 36 10.07 8.42 -6.52
C GLY A 36 8.91 7.47 -6.72
N GLY A 37 9.16 6.27 -7.23
CA GLY A 37 8.12 5.28 -7.48
C GLY A 37 8.07 4.23 -6.39
N ALA A 38 6.87 3.78 -6.05
CA ALA A 38 6.68 2.70 -5.09
C ALA A 38 7.26 1.40 -5.64
N PHE A 39 7.89 0.61 -4.78
CA PHE A 39 8.49 -0.66 -5.13
C PHE A 39 8.10 -1.70 -4.07
N GLY A 40 7.78 -2.88 -4.50
CA GLY A 40 7.41 -3.94 -3.58
C GLY A 40 6.72 -5.08 -4.30
N GLY A 41 6.03 -5.91 -3.56
CA GLY A 41 5.38 -7.10 -4.10
C GLY A 41 4.03 -7.36 -3.47
N GLU A 42 3.44 -8.43 -3.94
CA GLU A 42 2.18 -8.96 -3.46
C GLU A 42 2.34 -10.44 -3.19
N LYS A 43 1.33 -11.07 -2.63
CA LYS A 43 1.31 -12.51 -2.39
C LYS A 43 2.59 -13.00 -1.70
N GLN A 44 3.32 -13.92 -2.30
CA GLN A 44 4.52 -14.51 -1.70
C GLN A 44 5.71 -13.56 -1.61
N THR A 45 5.72 -12.50 -2.37
CA THR A 45 6.75 -11.47 -2.28
C THR A 45 6.47 -10.45 -1.18
N GLY A 46 5.43 -10.69 -0.40
CA GLY A 46 5.03 -9.83 0.71
C GLY A 46 4.06 -8.75 0.27
N GLY A 47 3.72 -7.89 1.21
CA GLY A 47 2.88 -6.72 0.96
C GLY A 47 3.66 -5.46 1.25
N GLY A 48 3.02 -4.33 1.03
CA GLY A 48 3.64 -3.04 1.26
C GLY A 48 4.46 -2.56 0.09
N ARG A 49 5.05 -1.41 0.27
CA ARG A 49 5.85 -0.76 -0.78
C ARG A 49 7.01 -0.02 -0.16
N GLU A 50 8.14 -0.04 -0.87
CA GLU A 50 9.31 0.79 -0.59
C GLU A 50 9.32 1.95 -1.57
N SER A 51 9.97 3.03 -1.22
CA SER A 51 10.09 4.22 -2.05
C SER A 51 8.73 4.85 -2.36
N GLY A 52 8.76 5.97 -3.07
CA GLY A 52 7.58 6.76 -3.34
C GLY A 52 7.38 7.86 -2.30
N SER A 53 6.52 8.81 -2.63
CA SER A 53 6.35 10.03 -1.84
C SER A 53 5.83 9.77 -0.42
N ASP A 54 5.13 8.68 -0.21
CA ASP A 54 4.55 8.32 1.09
C ASP A 54 5.26 7.14 1.78
N SER A 55 6.40 6.71 1.26
CA SER A 55 7.14 5.57 1.81
C SER A 55 7.51 5.75 3.27
N TRP A 56 7.69 6.99 3.73
CA TRP A 56 8.02 7.29 5.12
C TRP A 56 6.97 6.77 6.10
N LYS A 57 5.71 6.62 5.65
CA LYS A 57 4.62 6.13 6.51
C LYS A 57 4.84 4.69 6.94
N ALA A 58 5.56 3.90 6.15
CA ALA A 58 5.86 2.50 6.48
C ALA A 58 6.77 2.37 7.69
N TYR A 59 7.55 3.41 8.00
CA TYR A 59 8.44 3.44 9.15
C TYR A 59 7.77 3.95 10.41
N MET A 60 6.51 4.36 10.32
CA MET A 60 5.74 4.89 11.43
C MET A 60 4.81 3.82 11.98
N ARG A 61 4.66 3.82 13.28
CA ARG A 61 3.71 2.91 13.93
C ARG A 61 2.30 3.50 13.85
N ARG A 62 1.41 2.79 13.22
CA ARG A 62 -0.01 3.13 13.27
C ARG A 62 -0.61 2.54 14.54
N ALA A 63 -1.12 3.41 15.38
CA ALA A 63 -1.75 2.99 16.62
C ALA A 63 -2.79 4.02 17.03
N THR A 64 -3.84 3.53 17.67
CA THR A 64 -4.82 4.39 18.33
C THR A 64 -4.48 4.44 19.81
N ASN A 65 -4.38 5.63 20.34
CA ASN A 65 -4.09 5.82 21.77
C ASN A 65 -5.20 6.65 22.39
N THR A 66 -5.63 6.23 23.56
CA THR A 66 -6.61 6.97 24.33
C THR A 66 -6.05 7.15 25.74
N VAL A 67 -6.07 8.38 26.21
CA VAL A 67 -5.56 8.71 27.54
C VAL A 67 -6.63 9.44 28.31
N ASN A 68 -7.01 8.91 29.47
CA ASN A 68 -7.99 9.51 30.33
C ASN A 68 -7.30 10.08 31.58
N TYR A 69 -7.30 11.39 31.70
CA TYR A 69 -6.71 12.09 32.85
C TYR A 69 -7.71 12.36 33.98
N SER A 70 -8.99 12.02 33.79
CA SER A 70 -9.98 12.19 34.83
C SER A 70 -9.97 11.00 35.78
N SER A 71 -10.61 11.17 36.96
CA SER A 71 -10.81 10.08 37.89
C SER A 71 -12.03 9.23 37.55
N GLU A 72 -12.80 9.64 36.54
CA GLU A 72 -13.95 8.90 36.08
C GLU A 72 -13.55 7.96 34.92
N LEU A 73 -14.32 6.90 34.74
CA LEU A 73 -14.12 5.97 33.64
C LEU A 73 -15.18 6.22 32.57
N PRO A 74 -14.89 7.05 31.57
CA PRO A 74 -15.86 7.28 30.51
C PRO A 74 -15.99 6.03 29.64
N LEU A 75 -17.20 5.81 29.11
CA LEU A 75 -17.47 4.70 28.20
C LEU A 75 -17.49 5.21 26.77
N ALA A 76 -16.82 4.52 25.89
CA ALA A 76 -16.75 4.90 24.50
C ALA A 76 -18.08 4.61 23.79
N GLN A 77 -18.50 5.55 22.94
CA GLN A 77 -19.59 5.37 21.99
C GLN A 77 -20.92 4.92 22.60
N GLY A 78 -21.23 5.43 23.78
CA GLY A 78 -22.52 5.18 24.39
C GLY A 78 -22.69 3.78 24.98
N VAL A 79 -21.62 3.02 25.11
CA VAL A 79 -21.66 1.73 25.80
C VAL A 79 -21.92 2.00 27.30
N THR A 80 -22.86 1.29 27.87
CA THR A 80 -23.16 1.37 29.28
C THR A 80 -23.03 0.01 29.94
N PHE A 81 -22.48 0.01 31.14
CA PHE A 81 -22.45 -1.16 32.02
C PHE A 81 -23.45 -0.97 33.13
N GLY A 82 -24.25 -1.98 33.37
CA GLY A 82 -25.19 -1.82 34.46
C GLY A 82 -26.29 -2.76 34.48
#